data_f78492e27bd55c99d80ab84e247970be
#
_entry.id   f78492e27bd55c99d80ab84e247970be
#
_cell.length_a   1.000
_cell.length_b   1.000
_cell.length_c   1.000
_cell.angle_alpha   90.00
_cell.angle_beta   90.00
_cell.angle_gamma   90.00
#
_symmetry.space_group_name_H-M   'P 1'
#
loop_
_entity.id
_entity.type
_entity.pdbx_description
1 polymer ?
#
loop_
_entity_poly.entity_id
_entity_poly.type
_entity_poly.pdbx_seq_one_letter_code
_entity_poly.pdbx_strand_id
1 'polypeptide(L)'
;MPLPAFFEPLLCEQYGPELAERIVEGCRARRTTLRANALKATPEDVAACLDEAGIGYERVDWYPDAFVLAADTQLRDVWALPLYEQGALYLQSLSSMLPPLALGPEPGLDVLDMCAAPGGKTTQMEALSGGRAH
;
A
#
# COMPACT_ATOMS: atom_id res chain seq x y z
N MET A 1 0.63 2.64 -18.63
CA MET A 1 1.87 2.44 -19.41
C MET A 1 1.78 1.07 -20.09
N PRO A 2 2.04 0.95 -21.40
CA PRO A 2 1.99 -0.35 -22.07
C PRO A 2 3.07 -1.28 -21.50
N LEU A 3 2.75 -2.56 -21.37
CA LEU A 3 3.71 -3.58 -20.96
C LEU A 3 4.75 -3.84 -22.08
N PRO A 4 6.00 -4.17 -21.75
CA PRO A 4 7.00 -4.50 -22.77
C PRO A 4 6.56 -5.71 -23.62
N ALA A 5 6.87 -5.69 -24.92
CA ALA A 5 6.42 -6.73 -25.86
C ALA A 5 6.92 -8.15 -25.51
N PHE A 6 8.03 -8.27 -24.80
CA PHE A 6 8.59 -9.56 -24.39
C PHE A 6 7.92 -10.13 -23.14
N PHE A 7 7.17 -9.32 -22.38
CA PHE A 7 6.70 -9.68 -21.05
C PHE A 7 5.64 -10.79 -21.07
N GLU A 8 4.63 -10.64 -21.92
CA GLU A 8 3.55 -11.62 -22.05
C GLU A 8 4.03 -12.99 -22.59
N PRO A 9 4.86 -13.06 -23.65
CA PRO A 9 5.47 -14.32 -24.08
C PRO A 9 6.29 -15.02 -22.98
N LEU A 10 7.08 -14.28 -22.22
CA LEU A 10 7.86 -14.82 -21.10
C LEU A 10 6.99 -15.41 -20.00
N LEU A 11 5.91 -14.72 -19.66
CA LEU A 11 4.94 -15.24 -18.68
C LEU A 11 4.25 -16.50 -19.17
N CYS A 12 3.87 -16.56 -20.45
CA CYS A 12 3.27 -17.75 -21.05
C CYS A 12 4.21 -18.96 -20.99
N GLU A 13 5.50 -18.74 -21.25
CA GLU A 13 6.52 -19.80 -21.16
C GLU A 13 6.69 -20.33 -19.72
N GLN A 14 6.70 -19.40 -18.72
CA GLN A 14 6.97 -19.76 -17.32
C GLN A 14 5.75 -20.32 -16.58
N TYR A 15 4.57 -19.80 -16.85
CA TYR A 15 3.36 -20.04 -16.04
C TYR A 15 2.20 -20.65 -16.83
N GLY A 16 2.34 -20.79 -18.15
CA GLY A 16 1.26 -21.17 -19.06
C GLY A 16 0.33 -19.99 -19.40
N PRO A 17 -0.47 -20.13 -20.48
CA PRO A 17 -1.24 -19.01 -21.03
C PRO A 17 -2.32 -18.49 -20.09
N GLU A 18 -3.02 -19.34 -19.38
CA GLU A 18 -4.12 -18.95 -18.50
C GLU A 18 -3.64 -18.08 -17.33
N LEU A 19 -2.56 -18.48 -16.65
CA LEU A 19 -2.02 -17.69 -15.53
C LEU A 19 -1.32 -16.43 -16.03
N ALA A 20 -0.65 -16.48 -17.20
CA ALA A 20 -0.04 -15.33 -17.85
C ALA A 20 -1.08 -14.24 -18.15
N GLU A 21 -2.24 -14.59 -18.71
CA GLU A 21 -3.34 -13.66 -18.97
C GLU A 21 -3.82 -12.97 -17.69
N ARG A 22 -4.05 -13.74 -16.63
CA ARG A 22 -4.47 -13.20 -15.31
C ARG A 22 -3.42 -12.25 -14.71
N ILE A 23 -2.13 -12.56 -14.86
CA ILE A 23 -1.04 -11.69 -14.39
C ILE A 23 -1.03 -10.38 -15.19
N VAL A 24 -1.15 -10.46 -16.52
CA VAL A 24 -1.18 -9.28 -17.40
C VAL A 24 -2.39 -8.39 -17.08
N GLU A 25 -3.56 -8.99 -16.89
CA GLU A 25 -4.77 -8.28 -16.49
C GLU A 25 -4.59 -7.58 -15.14
N GLY A 26 -4.06 -8.27 -14.14
CA GLY A 26 -3.73 -7.69 -12.84
C GLY A 26 -2.72 -6.53 -12.91
N CYS A 27 -1.74 -6.60 -13.83
CA CYS A 27 -0.81 -5.50 -14.07
C CYS A 27 -1.50 -4.26 -14.67
N ARG A 28 -2.51 -4.48 -15.53
CA ARG A 28 -3.29 -3.41 -16.18
C ARG A 28 -4.32 -2.78 -15.23
N ALA A 29 -4.93 -3.61 -14.39
CA ALA A 29 -5.97 -3.21 -13.43
C ALA A 29 -5.42 -2.72 -12.09
N ARG A 30 -4.15 -2.29 -12.02
CA ARG A 30 -3.51 -1.86 -10.78
C ARG A 30 -4.24 -0.66 -10.17
N ARG A 31 -4.80 -0.86 -8.99
CA ARG A 31 -5.46 0.18 -8.20
C ARG A 31 -4.47 0.86 -7.25
N THR A 32 -4.71 2.13 -6.98
CA THR A 32 -3.97 2.86 -5.93
C THR A 32 -4.37 2.31 -4.57
N THR A 33 -3.37 2.09 -3.71
CA THR A 33 -3.59 1.65 -2.34
C THR A 33 -2.83 2.54 -1.38
N LEU A 34 -3.36 2.72 -0.19
CA LEU A 34 -2.73 3.49 0.88
C LEU A 34 -2.90 2.79 2.22
N ARG A 35 -2.15 3.25 3.18
CA ARG A 35 -2.17 2.80 4.57
C ARG A 35 -2.29 4.00 5.51
N ALA A 36 -3.15 3.90 6.52
CA ALA A 36 -3.13 4.82 7.65
C ALA A 36 -1.80 4.69 8.42
N ASN A 37 -1.29 5.80 8.91
CA ASN A 37 -0.17 5.82 9.84
C ASN A 37 -0.74 5.85 11.27
N ALA A 38 -0.82 4.69 11.90
CA ALA A 38 -1.43 4.52 13.22
C ALA A 38 -0.77 5.38 14.35
N LEU A 39 0.42 5.97 14.10
CA LEU A 39 1.02 6.94 15.01
C LEU A 39 0.40 8.34 14.91
N LYS A 40 -0.39 8.62 13.88
CA LYS A 40 -0.88 9.98 13.58
C LYS A 40 -2.38 10.06 13.33
N ALA A 41 -3.00 9.00 12.84
CA ALA A 41 -4.43 8.94 12.55
C ALA A 41 -4.94 7.50 12.65
N THR A 42 -6.19 7.36 13.03
CA THR A 42 -6.90 6.08 12.99
C THR A 42 -7.35 5.74 11.56
N PRO A 43 -7.62 4.47 11.24
CA PRO A 43 -8.24 4.11 9.98
C PRO A 43 -9.58 4.84 9.73
N GLU A 44 -10.32 5.15 10.79
CA GLU A 44 -11.59 5.87 10.76
C GLU A 44 -11.39 7.34 10.36
N ASP A 45 -10.33 8.00 10.86
CA ASP A 45 -9.97 9.37 10.45
C ASP A 45 -9.61 9.42 8.96
N VAL A 46 -8.87 8.41 8.47
CA VAL A 46 -8.53 8.30 7.04
C VAL A 46 -9.77 8.05 6.21
N ALA A 47 -10.67 7.17 6.65
CA ALA A 47 -11.94 6.91 5.97
C ALA A 47 -12.79 8.19 5.86
N ALA A 48 -12.96 8.93 6.96
CA ALA A 48 -13.70 10.19 6.97
C ALA A 48 -13.08 11.23 6.01
N CYS A 49 -11.75 11.34 5.99
CA CYS A 49 -11.04 12.25 5.09
C CYS A 49 -11.24 11.88 3.60
N LEU A 50 -11.26 10.57 3.28
CA LEU A 50 -11.55 10.10 1.93
C LEU A 50 -13.00 10.38 1.52
N ASP A 51 -13.95 10.14 2.43
CA ASP A 51 -15.38 10.42 2.23
C ASP A 51 -15.64 11.90 1.99
N GLU A 52 -15.03 12.79 2.79
CA GLU A 52 -15.12 14.26 2.64
C GLU A 52 -14.56 14.73 1.29
N ALA A 53 -13.50 14.06 0.80
CA ALA A 53 -12.90 14.35 -0.50
C ALA A 53 -13.64 13.69 -1.68
N GLY A 54 -14.68 12.88 -1.44
CA GLY A 54 -15.41 12.15 -2.46
C GLY A 54 -14.58 11.04 -3.12
N ILE A 55 -13.55 10.53 -2.45
CA ILE A 55 -12.69 9.46 -2.94
C ILE A 55 -13.25 8.11 -2.49
N GLY A 56 -13.73 7.31 -3.46
CA GLY A 56 -14.22 5.96 -3.17
C GLY A 56 -13.10 5.01 -2.75
N TYR A 57 -13.40 4.12 -1.83
CA TYR A 57 -12.42 3.13 -1.34
C TYR A 57 -13.09 1.83 -0.89
N GLU A 58 -12.27 0.79 -0.76
CA GLU A 58 -12.60 -0.49 -0.12
C GLU A 58 -11.63 -0.74 1.04
N ARG A 59 -12.13 -1.27 2.14
CA ARG A 59 -11.30 -1.71 3.28
C ARG A 59 -10.66 -3.05 2.96
N VAL A 60 -9.51 -3.30 3.55
CA VAL A 60 -8.77 -4.56 3.37
C VAL A 60 -8.96 -5.43 4.61
N ASP A 61 -9.64 -6.58 4.48
CA ASP A 61 -10.06 -7.43 5.60
C ASP A 61 -8.91 -7.91 6.50
N TRP A 62 -7.74 -8.20 5.90
CA TRP A 62 -6.58 -8.71 6.62
C TRP A 62 -5.68 -7.62 7.22
N TYR A 63 -5.91 -6.33 6.89
CA TYR A 63 -5.17 -5.20 7.46
C TYR A 63 -6.07 -3.95 7.54
N PRO A 64 -6.62 -3.67 8.73
CA PRO A 64 -7.59 -2.58 8.91
C PRO A 64 -7.07 -1.19 8.53
N ASP A 65 -5.76 -0.95 8.62
CA ASP A 65 -5.14 0.32 8.23
C ASP A 65 -5.05 0.50 6.71
N ALA A 66 -5.28 -0.56 5.91
CA ALA A 66 -5.11 -0.51 4.47
C ALA A 66 -6.41 -0.21 3.72
N PHE A 67 -6.27 0.56 2.63
CA PHE A 67 -7.35 0.98 1.75
C PHE A 67 -6.98 0.73 0.30
N VAL A 68 -7.95 0.28 -0.49
CA VAL A 68 -7.86 0.18 -1.95
C VAL A 68 -8.77 1.25 -2.53
N LEU A 69 -8.20 2.26 -3.20
CA LEU A 69 -8.97 3.37 -3.73
C LEU A 69 -9.73 2.98 -5.00
N ALA A 70 -10.79 3.73 -5.32
CA ALA A 70 -11.54 3.55 -6.56
C ALA A 70 -10.62 3.68 -7.78
N ALA A 71 -10.95 2.96 -8.86
CA ALA A 71 -10.07 2.84 -10.04
C ALA A 71 -9.88 4.17 -10.79
N ASP A 72 -10.79 5.10 -10.66
CA ASP A 72 -10.80 6.44 -11.25
C ASP A 72 -10.06 7.49 -10.40
N THR A 73 -9.64 7.14 -9.18
CA THR A 73 -8.91 8.05 -8.29
C THR A 73 -7.58 8.47 -8.89
N GLN A 74 -7.37 9.78 -8.98
CA GLN A 74 -6.09 10.33 -9.43
C GLN A 74 -5.14 10.54 -8.24
N LEU A 75 -3.85 10.22 -8.40
CA LEU A 75 -2.86 10.42 -7.34
C LEU A 75 -2.79 11.86 -6.82
N ARG A 76 -3.02 12.85 -7.69
CA ARG A 76 -3.05 14.27 -7.30
C ARG A 76 -4.14 14.58 -6.27
N ASP A 77 -5.27 13.85 -6.31
CA ASP A 77 -6.37 14.06 -5.39
C ASP A 77 -5.99 13.53 -3.99
N VAL A 78 -5.24 12.42 -3.94
CA VAL A 78 -4.69 11.87 -2.69
C VAL A 78 -3.61 12.80 -2.12
N TRP A 79 -2.74 13.35 -2.96
CA TRP A 79 -1.68 14.28 -2.52
C TRP A 79 -2.24 15.59 -1.96
N ALA A 80 -3.43 16.00 -2.39
CA ALA A 80 -4.11 17.20 -1.88
C ALA A 80 -4.80 16.99 -0.52
N LEU A 81 -4.87 15.76 -0.01
CA LEU A 81 -5.49 15.49 1.29
C LEU A 81 -4.67 16.08 2.44
N PRO A 82 -5.30 16.74 3.42
CA PRO A 82 -4.60 17.26 4.59
C PRO A 82 -3.83 16.17 5.36
N LEU A 83 -4.40 14.96 5.47
CA LEU A 83 -3.76 13.83 6.12
C LEU A 83 -2.52 13.31 5.37
N TYR A 84 -2.45 13.51 4.04
CA TYR A 84 -1.24 13.19 3.27
C TYR A 84 -0.09 14.14 3.63
N GLU A 85 -0.32 15.44 3.64
CA GLU A 85 0.68 16.44 4.05
C GLU A 85 1.20 16.22 5.47
N GLN A 86 0.33 15.81 6.38
CA GLN A 86 0.67 15.52 7.78
C GLN A 86 1.42 14.18 7.93
N GLY A 87 1.53 13.36 6.88
CA GLY A 87 2.09 12.02 6.93
C GLY A 87 1.24 11.05 7.77
N ALA A 88 -0.05 11.32 7.87
CA ALA A 88 -1.04 10.48 8.54
C ALA A 88 -1.54 9.33 7.65
N LEU A 89 -1.24 9.37 6.35
CA LEU A 89 -1.43 8.26 5.42
C LEU A 89 -0.20 8.10 4.51
N TYR A 90 -0.02 6.89 3.99
CA TYR A 90 1.12 6.56 3.14
C TYR A 90 0.67 5.74 1.92
N LEU A 91 1.04 6.17 0.71
CA LEU A 91 0.81 5.41 -0.52
C LEU A 91 1.73 4.19 -0.55
N GLN A 92 1.16 3.00 -0.45
CA GLN A 92 1.91 1.75 -0.36
C GLN A 92 1.12 0.63 -1.03
N SER A 93 1.79 -0.25 -1.79
CA SER A 93 1.13 -1.43 -2.35
C SER A 93 0.80 -2.45 -1.27
N LEU A 94 -0.31 -3.16 -1.40
CA LEU A 94 -0.71 -4.20 -0.45
C LEU A 94 0.38 -5.26 -0.26
N SER A 95 1.05 -5.68 -1.33
CA SER A 95 2.16 -6.62 -1.26
C SER A 95 3.34 -6.09 -0.44
N SER A 96 3.60 -4.77 -0.46
CA SER A 96 4.63 -4.16 0.36
C SER A 96 4.25 -4.03 1.83
N MET A 97 2.96 -4.13 2.17
CA MET A 97 2.49 -4.10 3.56
C MET A 97 2.68 -5.45 4.27
N LEU A 98 2.77 -6.55 3.53
CA LEU A 98 2.87 -7.90 4.08
C LEU A 98 4.17 -8.17 4.87
N PRO A 99 5.38 -7.81 4.39
CA PRO A 99 6.61 -8.11 5.11
C PRO A 99 6.67 -7.50 6.52
N PRO A 100 6.32 -6.22 6.76
CA PRO A 100 6.23 -5.65 8.11
C PRO A 100 5.22 -6.36 9.01
N LEU A 101 4.07 -6.76 8.47
CA LEU A 101 3.05 -7.49 9.22
C LEU A 101 3.53 -8.90 9.60
N ALA A 102 4.22 -9.59 8.68
CA ALA A 102 4.79 -10.90 8.93
C ALA A 102 5.96 -10.85 9.95
N LEU A 103 6.73 -9.76 9.94
CA LEU A 103 7.78 -9.51 10.93
C LEU A 103 7.19 -9.27 12.32
N GLY A 104 6.08 -8.53 12.43
CA GLY A 104 5.39 -8.20 13.67
C GLY A 104 6.29 -7.50 14.68
N PRO A 105 6.92 -6.35 14.37
CA PRO A 105 7.87 -5.71 15.28
C PRO A 105 7.17 -5.28 16.57
N GLU A 106 7.75 -5.67 17.70
CA GLU A 106 7.28 -5.30 19.02
C GLU A 106 8.00 -4.02 19.53
N PRO A 107 7.39 -3.26 20.44
CA PRO A 107 8.03 -2.09 21.04
C PRO A 107 9.36 -2.44 21.73
N GLY A 108 10.42 -1.70 21.41
CA GLY A 108 11.74 -1.85 21.97
C GLY A 108 12.64 -2.91 21.32
N LEU A 109 12.20 -3.48 20.18
CA LEU A 109 13.05 -4.32 19.35
C LEU A 109 13.88 -3.49 18.39
N ASP A 110 15.14 -3.89 18.20
CA ASP A 110 15.99 -3.37 17.12
C ASP A 110 15.59 -4.01 15.79
N VAL A 111 15.30 -3.19 14.79
CA VAL A 111 14.88 -3.64 13.45
C VAL A 111 15.81 -3.09 12.39
N LEU A 112 16.49 -3.95 11.65
CA LEU A 112 17.30 -3.58 10.50
C LEU A 112 16.49 -3.69 9.21
N ASP A 113 16.19 -2.54 8.57
CA ASP A 113 15.60 -2.49 7.23
C ASP A 113 16.68 -2.30 6.17
N MET A 114 17.11 -3.38 5.53
CA MET A 114 18.09 -3.34 4.43
C MET A 114 17.51 -2.81 3.11
N CYS A 115 16.20 -2.56 3.03
CA CYS A 115 15.49 -2.02 1.86
C CYS A 115 14.68 -0.78 2.22
N ALA A 116 15.22 0.08 3.09
CA ALA A 116 14.52 1.20 3.73
C ALA A 116 13.93 2.24 2.75
N ALA A 117 14.60 2.51 1.63
CA ALA A 117 14.10 3.49 0.66
C ALA A 117 12.94 2.91 -0.18
N PRO A 118 11.89 3.67 -0.42
CA PRO A 118 11.56 5.06 -0.02
C PRO A 118 10.89 5.20 1.37
N GLY A 119 10.89 4.20 2.23
CA GLY A 119 10.43 4.29 3.62
C GLY A 119 9.08 3.63 3.94
N GLY A 120 8.38 3.05 2.97
CA GLY A 120 7.05 2.48 3.18
C GLY A 120 7.03 1.35 4.22
N LYS A 121 7.99 0.43 4.19
CA LYS A 121 8.11 -0.66 5.17
C LYS A 121 8.65 -0.15 6.50
N THR A 122 9.67 0.70 6.47
CA THR A 122 10.28 1.30 7.67
C THR A 122 9.23 2.04 8.50
N THR A 123 8.47 2.95 7.88
CA THR A 123 7.42 3.71 8.57
C THR A 123 6.25 2.84 9.03
N GLN A 124 6.01 1.71 8.37
CA GLN A 124 5.00 0.74 8.80
C GLN A 124 5.50 -0.03 10.05
N MET A 125 6.75 -0.48 10.05
CA MET A 125 7.35 -1.15 11.22
C MET A 125 7.37 -0.23 12.43
N GLU A 126 7.71 1.04 12.24
CA GLU A 126 7.66 2.05 13.29
C GLU A 126 6.23 2.23 13.83
N ALA A 127 5.21 2.27 12.95
CA ALA A 127 3.82 2.36 13.38
C ALA A 127 3.37 1.10 14.14
N LEU A 128 3.73 -0.09 13.68
CA LEU A 128 3.40 -1.37 14.34
C LEU A 128 4.04 -1.50 15.72
N SER A 129 5.25 -0.99 15.90
CA SER A 129 5.96 -0.98 17.20
C SER A 129 5.50 0.14 18.15
N GLY A 130 4.51 0.95 17.73
CA GLY A 130 4.02 2.10 18.50
C GLY A 130 5.02 3.23 18.63
N GLY A 131 5.89 3.44 17.62
CA GLY A 131 6.91 4.49 17.61
C GLY A 131 8.10 4.19 18.52
N ARG A 132 8.41 2.90 18.76
CA ARG A 132 9.45 2.46 19.69
C ARG A 132 10.38 1.37 19.11
N ALA A 133 10.43 1.22 17.78
CA ALA A 133 11.48 0.44 17.14
C ALA A 133 12.78 1.28 17.06
N HIS A 134 13.91 0.62 17.08
CA HIS A 134 15.24 1.22 16.96
C HIS A 134 15.96 0.68 15.73
#